data_f631c6fa6493739b5c55a3ddae5c9f60
#
_entry.id   f631c6fa6493739b5c55a3ddae5c9f60
#
_cell.length_a   1.000
_cell.length_b   1.000
_cell.length_c   1.000
_cell.angle_alpha   90.00
_cell.angle_beta   90.00
_cell.angle_gamma   90.00
#
_symmetry.space_group_name_H-M   'P 1'
#
loop_
_entity.id
_entity.type
_entity.pdbx_description
1 polymer ?
#
loop_
_entity_poly.entity_id
_entity_poly.type
_entity_poly.pdbx_seq_one_letter_code
_entity_poly.pdbx_strand_id
1 'polypeptide(L)' 'KANFEKNDVGASHIAFLVNDIDSFYTNAKDKGLKPVNPPASLHDENGTLLRKALYAQDPDGNWIELVELF' A
#
# COMPACT_ATOMS: atom_id res chain seq x y z
N LYS A 1 8.60 7.18 11.08
CA LYS A 1 8.49 7.10 10.40
C LYS A 1 8.65 6.91 9.92
N ALA A 2 8.62 7.18 9.67
CA ALA A 2 8.67 7.08 8.78
C ALA A 2 8.99 7.00 8.39
N ASN A 3 9.17 7.05 8.23
CA ASN A 3 9.29 7.12 7.52
C ASN A 3 9.36 7.21 7.16
N PHE A 4 9.34 7.46 7.19
CA PHE A 4 9.14 7.77 6.60
C PHE A 4 9.36 8.22 6.57
N GLU A 5 9.44 8.31 6.57
CA GLU A 5 9.46 8.78 6.17
C GLU A 5 9.51 9.33 6.01
N LYS A 6 9.63 9.63 6.02
CA LYS A 6 9.66 10.21 5.58
C LYS A 6 9.82 10.72 5.27
N ASN A 7 9.93 11.03 5.13
CA ASN A 7 9.93 11.59 4.56
C ASN A 7 9.78 12.04 4.12
N ASP A 8 9.73 12.29 3.75
CA ASP A 8 9.60 12.79 3.26
C ASP A 8 9.27 13.54 3.07
N VAL A 9 9.86 13.41 3.19
CA VAL A 9 9.43 14.51 3.03
C VAL A 9 8.73 15.01 1.89
N GLY A 10 8.21 15.90 1.76
CA GLY A 10 7.59 16.47 0.63
C GLY A 10 6.90 15.55 -0.32
N ALA A 11 7.33 14.41 -0.37
CA ALA A 11 6.61 13.42 -1.13
C ALA A 11 5.42 13.06 -0.35
N SER A 12 4.38 13.67 -0.59
CA SER A 12 3.16 13.34 0.08
C SER A 12 2.54 12.15 -0.60
N HIS A 13 2.55 11.04 0.05
CA HIS A 13 1.66 9.96 -0.33
C HIS A 13 0.69 9.73 0.82
N ILE A 14 -0.49 9.27 0.48
CA ILE A 14 -1.54 9.02 1.46
C ILE A 14 -1.59 7.52 1.67
N ALA A 15 -1.63 7.09 2.93
CA ALA A 15 -1.77 5.68 3.27
C ALA A 15 -3.22 5.40 3.67
N PHE A 16 -3.78 4.33 3.12
CA PHE A 16 -5.15 3.89 3.43
C PHE A 16 -5.11 2.49 4.01
N LEU A 17 -5.86 2.28 5.07
CA LEU A 17 -6.09 0.93 5.59
C LEU A 17 -7.23 0.29 4.82
N VAL A 18 -7.02 -0.95 4.39
CA VAL A 18 -8.04 -1.71 3.68
C VAL A 18 -8.23 -3.06 4.35
N ASN A 19 -9.39 -3.67 4.14
CA ASN A 19 -9.73 -4.95 4.78
C ASN A 19 -9.30 -6.17 3.98
N ASP A 20 -9.15 -6.04 2.68
CA ASP A 20 -8.79 -7.16 1.80
C ASP A 20 -7.95 -6.62 0.66
N ILE A 21 -6.66 -6.50 0.93
CA ILE A 21 -5.75 -5.87 -0.02
C ILE A 21 -5.58 -6.71 -1.30
N ASP A 22 -5.68 -8.03 -1.19
CA ASP A 22 -5.55 -8.89 -2.36
C ASP A 22 -6.71 -8.67 -3.33
N SER A 23 -7.93 -8.56 -2.79
CA SER A 23 -9.09 -8.23 -3.60
C SER A 23 -8.99 -6.83 -4.18
N PHE A 24 -8.51 -5.89 -3.36
CA PHE A 24 -8.31 -4.52 -3.82
C PHE A 24 -7.33 -4.47 -4.99
N TYR A 25 -6.24 -5.22 -4.89
CA TYR A 25 -5.25 -5.29 -5.96
C TYR A 25 -5.87 -5.88 -7.23
N THR A 26 -6.63 -6.96 -7.10
CA THR A 26 -7.28 -7.62 -8.24
C THR A 26 -8.21 -6.66 -8.98
N ASN A 27 -8.89 -5.78 -8.25
CA ASN A 27 -9.88 -4.86 -8.81
C ASN A 27 -9.33 -3.45 -9.02
N ALA A 28 -8.02 -3.26 -8.91
CA ALA A 28 -7.42 -1.92 -8.94
C ALA A 28 -7.75 -1.15 -10.21
N LYS A 29 -7.74 -1.83 -11.36
CA LYS A 29 -8.07 -1.18 -12.63
C LYS A 29 -9.46 -0.59 -12.63
N ASP A 30 -10.41 -1.33 -12.07
CA ASP A 30 -11.79 -0.87 -12.01
C ASP A 30 -11.96 0.35 -11.11
N LYS A 31 -11.01 0.56 -10.21
CA LYS A 31 -11.00 1.70 -9.30
C LYS A 31 -10.17 2.87 -9.83
N GLY A 32 -9.61 2.72 -11.03
CA GLY A 32 -8.79 3.79 -11.62
C GLY A 32 -7.40 3.87 -11.04
N LEU A 33 -6.94 2.84 -10.37
CA LEU A 33 -5.62 2.81 -9.75
C LEU A 33 -4.63 2.00 -10.58
N LYS A 34 -3.35 2.39 -10.50
CA LYS A 34 -2.28 1.67 -11.17
C LYS A 34 -1.33 1.14 -10.11
N PRO A 35 -1.51 -0.11 -9.65
CA PRO A 35 -0.57 -0.67 -8.68
C PRO A 35 0.78 -0.88 -9.34
N VAL A 36 1.84 -0.57 -8.59
CA VAL A 36 3.22 -0.74 -9.09
C VAL A 36 3.83 -2.04 -8.63
N ASN A 37 3.19 -2.72 -7.68
CA ASN A 37 3.65 -4.01 -7.18
C ASN A 37 2.47 -4.79 -6.65
N PRO A 38 2.54 -6.13 -6.64
CA PRO A 38 1.53 -6.91 -5.91
C PRO A 38 1.69 -6.66 -4.40
N PRO A 39 0.67 -6.98 -3.59
CA PRO A 39 0.79 -6.79 -2.15
C PRO A 39 2.01 -7.51 -1.60
N ALA A 40 2.85 -6.76 -0.88
CA ALA A 40 4.06 -7.29 -0.27
C ALA A 40 3.77 -7.59 1.20
N SER A 41 4.18 -8.77 1.65
CA SER A 41 3.91 -9.24 3.01
C SER A 41 5.07 -8.93 3.92
N LEU A 42 4.75 -8.50 5.14
CA LEU A 42 5.73 -8.32 6.20
C LEU A 42 5.42 -9.30 7.32
N HIS A 43 6.42 -10.10 7.70
CA HIS A 43 6.28 -11.08 8.77
C HIS A 43 7.22 -10.71 9.91
N ASP A 44 6.87 -11.15 11.13
CA ASP A 44 7.78 -11.02 12.24
C ASP A 44 8.81 -12.16 12.22
N GLU A 45 9.67 -12.21 13.23
CA GLU A 45 10.73 -13.21 13.29
C GLU A 45 10.20 -14.63 13.50
N ASN A 46 8.96 -14.78 13.92
CA ASN A 46 8.31 -16.07 14.10
C ASN A 46 7.54 -16.51 12.86
N GLY A 47 7.55 -15.70 11.80
CA GLY A 47 6.82 -15.99 10.58
C GLY A 47 5.37 -15.58 10.62
N THR A 48 4.95 -14.85 11.65
CA THR A 48 3.57 -14.36 11.73
C THR A 48 3.37 -13.17 10.80
N LEU A 49 2.35 -13.22 9.96
CA LEU A 49 2.04 -12.14 9.04
C LEU A 49 1.55 -10.92 9.83
N LEU A 50 2.22 -9.79 9.66
CA LEU A 50 1.89 -8.56 10.35
C LEU A 50 1.09 -7.61 9.47
N ARG A 51 1.45 -7.50 8.20
CA ARG A 51 0.75 -6.61 7.28
C ARG A 51 1.08 -6.96 5.84
N LYS A 52 0.24 -6.48 4.95
CA LYS A 52 0.52 -6.45 3.51
C LYS A 52 0.36 -5.02 3.05
N ALA A 53 1.17 -4.62 2.08
CA ALA A 53 1.12 -3.26 1.56
C ALA A 53 1.43 -3.24 0.08
N LEU A 54 0.86 -2.27 -0.63
CA LEU A 54 1.25 -2.00 -2.00
C LEU A 54 1.19 -0.50 -2.26
N TYR A 55 1.92 -0.06 -3.28
CA TYR A 55 1.86 1.30 -3.77
C TYR A 55 1.15 1.34 -5.10
N ALA A 56 0.40 2.41 -5.31
CA ALA A 56 -0.32 2.62 -6.56
C ALA A 56 -0.33 4.09 -6.89
N GLN A 57 -0.69 4.42 -8.12
CA GLN A 57 -0.93 5.79 -8.52
C GLN A 57 -2.41 5.96 -8.82
N ASP A 58 -2.96 7.10 -8.42
CA ASP A 58 -4.32 7.45 -8.79
C ASP A 58 -4.33 8.02 -10.23
N PRO A 59 -5.51 8.32 -10.79
CA PRO A 59 -5.57 8.83 -12.17
C PRO A 59 -4.80 10.15 -12.38
N ASP A 60 -4.60 10.91 -11.32
CA ASP A 60 -3.87 12.17 -11.40
C ASP A 60 -2.36 11.99 -11.19
N GLY A 61 -1.92 10.75 -11.00
CA GLY A 61 -0.50 10.44 -10.82
C GLY A 61 -0.01 10.55 -9.39
N ASN A 62 -0.90 10.78 -8.43
CA ASN A 62 -0.50 10.84 -7.02
C ASN A 62 -0.23 9.45 -6.48
N TRP A 63 0.81 9.37 -5.65
CA TRP A 63 1.17 8.11 -5.02
C TRP A 63 0.29 7.85 -3.81
N ILE A 64 -0.20 6.63 -3.69
CA ILE A 64 -0.94 6.17 -2.51
C ILE A 64 -0.37 4.84 -2.05
N GLU A 65 -0.49 4.57 -0.77
CA GLU A 65 -0.10 3.31 -0.17
C GLU A 65 -1.35 2.65 0.40
N LEU A 66 -1.53 1.37 0.11
CA LEU A 66 -2.64 0.59 0.65
C LEU A 66 -2.05 -0.44 1.60
N VAL A 67 -2.63 -0.53 2.78
CA VAL A 67 -2.09 -1.38 3.85
C VAL A 67 -3.23 -2.17 4.47
N GLU A 68 -3.00 -3.46 4.64
CA GLU A 68 -3.88 -4.31 5.43
C GLU A 68 -3.10 -4.82 6.64
N LEU A 69 -3.67 -4.64 7.83
CA LEU A 69 -3.06 -5.11 9.07
C LEU A 69 -3.66 -6.45 9.46
N PHE A 70 -2.82 -7.32 10.00
CA PHE A 70 -3.22 -8.66 10.42
C PHE A 70 -2.97 -8.87 11.90
#